data_c858b2f397f9d6d6683bbf87aac4b0fe
#
_entry.id   c858b2f397f9d6d6683bbf87aac4b0fe
#
_cell.length_a   1.000
_cell.length_b   1.000
_cell.length_c   1.000
_cell.angle_alpha   90.00
_cell.angle_beta   90.00
_cell.angle_gamma   90.00
#
_symmetry.space_group_name_H-M   'P 1'
#
loop_
_entity.id
_entity.type
_entity.pdbx_description
1 polymer ?
#
loop_
_entity_poly.entity_id
_entity_poly.type
_entity_poly.pdbx_seq_one_letter_code
_entity_poly.pdbx_strand_id
1 'polypeptide(L)'
;TVFVIYVEDKWGNQTTTRSFEETPLEDMFMDKAYWSIESMPGDESFSEYGFSANQIWDGYWSNQWNCGHTNFLPLPHQLTLDLGQTAKLNRFKLYQRGGSELYKHGNPKIFEIYGRANLEGLPIYDPGQPGGGWIYMGTFESFKPSGLPPGSNTQEDYEFQDNGEDFVFDFDARQHDIRYIRLVNVESWNNQMVTVIGELSFWGTLIN
;
A
#
# COMPACT_ATOMS: atom_id res chain seq x y z
N THR A 1 -18.37 2.85 -21.49
CA THR A 1 -18.94 1.52 -21.20
C THR A 1 -20.09 1.66 -20.22
N VAL A 2 -21.21 1.02 -20.49
CA VAL A 2 -22.37 0.96 -19.59
C VAL A 2 -22.45 -0.43 -19.01
N PHE A 3 -22.44 -0.52 -17.69
CA PHE A 3 -22.63 -1.79 -16.98
C PHE A 3 -24.11 -1.99 -16.65
N VAL A 4 -24.61 -3.19 -16.87
CA VAL A 4 -25.95 -3.60 -16.49
C VAL A 4 -25.80 -4.75 -15.50
N ILE A 5 -26.26 -4.52 -14.28
CA ILE A 5 -26.18 -5.52 -13.21
C ILE A 5 -27.59 -6.10 -13.04
N TYR A 6 -27.67 -7.43 -13.13
CA TYR A 6 -28.87 -8.20 -12.85
C TYR A 6 -28.70 -8.90 -11.51
N VAL A 7 -29.68 -8.75 -10.65
CA VAL A 7 -29.78 -9.51 -9.41
C VAL A 7 -31.08 -10.30 -9.44
N GLU A 8 -30.99 -11.60 -9.25
CA GLU A 8 -32.12 -12.50 -9.16
C GLU A 8 -32.15 -13.19 -7.80
N ASP A 9 -33.28 -13.17 -7.12
CA ASP A 9 -33.44 -13.90 -5.88
C ASP A 9 -33.81 -15.38 -6.14
N LYS A 10 -33.80 -16.19 -5.09
CA LYS A 10 -34.13 -17.65 -5.21
C LYS A 10 -35.54 -17.97 -5.65
N TRP A 11 -36.40 -16.99 -5.77
CA TRP A 11 -37.78 -17.12 -6.26
C TRP A 11 -37.97 -16.60 -7.67
N GLY A 12 -36.89 -16.16 -8.33
CA GLY A 12 -36.90 -15.64 -9.69
C GLY A 12 -37.28 -14.18 -9.83
N ASN A 13 -37.38 -13.43 -8.74
CA ASN A 13 -37.58 -11.99 -8.83
C ASN A 13 -36.26 -11.33 -9.29
N GLN A 14 -36.37 -10.49 -10.30
CA GLN A 14 -35.20 -9.81 -10.88
C GLN A 14 -35.28 -8.31 -10.65
N THR A 15 -34.15 -7.74 -10.37
CA THR A 15 -33.94 -6.28 -10.43
C THR A 15 -32.75 -5.97 -11.32
N THR A 16 -32.80 -4.83 -11.95
CA THR A 16 -31.77 -4.37 -12.87
C THR A 16 -31.38 -2.96 -12.49
N THR A 17 -30.08 -2.72 -12.38
CA THR A 17 -29.52 -1.38 -12.32
C THR A 17 -28.55 -1.17 -13.47
N ARG A 18 -28.43 0.06 -13.93
CA ARG A 18 -27.47 0.46 -14.96
C ARG A 18 -26.54 1.50 -14.38
N SER A 19 -25.27 1.38 -14.67
CA SER A 19 -24.34 2.49 -14.44
C SER A 19 -24.61 3.63 -15.45
N PHE A 20 -24.14 4.81 -15.12
CA PHE A 20 -23.91 5.83 -16.15
C PHE A 20 -22.79 5.37 -17.08
N GLU A 21 -22.59 6.11 -18.18
CA GLU A 21 -21.48 5.81 -19.07
C GLU A 21 -20.16 6.01 -18.33
N GLU A 22 -19.41 4.92 -18.18
CA GLU A 22 -18.11 4.91 -17.51
C GLU A 22 -17.01 4.87 -18.58
N THR A 23 -16.07 5.78 -18.50
CA THR A 23 -14.83 5.69 -19.26
C THR A 23 -13.87 4.82 -18.47
N PRO A 24 -13.39 3.70 -19.02
CA PRO A 24 -12.37 2.91 -18.35
C PRO A 24 -11.15 3.79 -18.07
N LEU A 25 -10.71 3.83 -16.81
CA LEU A 25 -9.46 4.47 -16.44
C LEU A 25 -8.30 3.63 -17.00
N GLU A 26 -7.29 4.30 -17.52
CA GLU A 26 -6.04 3.64 -17.85
C GLU A 26 -5.34 3.27 -16.55
N ASP A 27 -5.11 1.98 -16.33
CA ASP A 27 -4.50 1.45 -15.12
C ASP A 27 -3.05 1.03 -15.42
N MET A 28 -2.20 2.02 -15.69
CA MET A 28 -0.80 1.80 -15.99
C MET A 28 -0.01 1.47 -14.74
N PHE A 29 0.87 0.49 -14.83
CA PHE A 29 1.85 0.20 -13.79
C PHE A 29 2.86 1.34 -13.69
N MET A 30 3.07 1.86 -12.47
CA MET A 30 4.08 2.88 -12.21
C MET A 30 5.47 2.27 -12.30
N ASP A 31 6.28 2.75 -13.25
CA ASP A 31 7.61 2.20 -13.51
C ASP A 31 8.55 2.46 -12.33
N LYS A 32 8.93 1.37 -11.67
CA LYS A 32 9.79 1.38 -10.47
C LYS A 32 11.23 1.82 -10.73
N ALA A 33 11.65 1.89 -11.98
CA ALA A 33 12.97 2.42 -12.35
C ALA A 33 13.15 3.90 -11.97
N TYR A 34 12.05 4.62 -11.79
CA TYR A 34 12.06 6.04 -11.40
C TYR A 34 11.90 6.25 -9.88
N TRP A 35 11.68 5.18 -9.11
CA TRP A 35 11.41 5.31 -7.68
C TRP A 35 12.65 5.57 -6.85
N SER A 36 12.49 6.35 -5.80
CA SER A 36 13.53 6.61 -4.81
C SER A 36 12.93 6.87 -3.43
N ILE A 37 13.77 6.72 -2.40
CA ILE A 37 13.43 7.22 -1.06
C ILE A 37 13.52 8.74 -1.08
N GLU A 38 12.44 9.39 -0.59
CA GLU A 38 12.45 10.80 -0.24
C GLU A 38 12.49 10.90 1.29
N SER A 39 13.68 11.21 1.83
CA SER A 39 13.85 11.27 3.29
C SER A 39 13.22 12.53 3.85
N MET A 40 12.11 12.38 4.56
CA MET A 40 11.39 13.47 5.21
C MET A 40 11.55 13.40 6.73
N PRO A 41 11.42 14.54 7.45
CA PRO A 41 11.39 14.53 8.90
C PRO A 41 10.33 13.58 9.44
N GLY A 42 10.72 12.67 10.32
CA GLY A 42 9.87 11.65 10.91
C GLY A 42 9.79 10.33 10.15
N ASP A 43 10.43 10.23 8.98
CA ASP A 43 10.54 8.94 8.29
C ASP A 43 11.56 8.05 9.01
N GLU A 44 11.26 6.75 9.03
CA GLU A 44 12.17 5.73 9.53
C GLU A 44 13.13 5.25 8.44
N SER A 45 14.33 4.84 8.86
CA SER A 45 15.20 4.08 7.98
C SER A 45 14.61 2.70 7.73
N PHE A 46 14.49 2.30 6.48
CA PHE A 46 14.08 0.95 6.07
C PHE A 46 15.29 0.10 5.62
N SER A 47 16.49 0.51 6.00
CA SER A 47 17.75 -0.16 5.63
C SER A 47 18.50 -0.70 6.84
N GLU A 48 17.80 -1.18 7.85
CA GLU A 48 18.37 -1.71 9.08
C GLU A 48 18.68 -3.20 8.97
N TYR A 49 19.55 -3.69 9.83
CA TYR A 49 19.93 -5.12 9.97
C TYR A 49 20.43 -5.79 8.67
N GLY A 50 21.02 -5.00 7.76
CA GLY A 50 21.56 -5.51 6.49
C GLY A 50 20.53 -5.60 5.37
N PHE A 51 19.31 -5.14 5.60
CA PHE A 51 18.29 -4.92 4.57
C PHE A 51 18.53 -3.59 3.85
N SER A 52 17.79 -3.36 2.77
CA SER A 52 17.87 -2.12 2.00
C SER A 52 16.49 -1.64 1.60
N ALA A 53 16.23 -0.34 1.76
CA ALA A 53 14.92 0.24 1.46
C ALA A 53 14.48 0.03 0.01
N ASN A 54 15.41 -0.02 -0.96
CA ASN A 54 15.07 -0.29 -2.36
C ASN A 54 14.52 -1.72 -2.61
N GLN A 55 14.67 -2.64 -1.66
CA GLN A 55 14.05 -3.96 -1.72
C GLN A 55 12.52 -3.90 -1.61
N ILE A 56 11.96 -2.73 -1.24
CA ILE A 56 10.50 -2.52 -1.19
C ILE A 56 9.88 -2.39 -2.60
N TRP A 57 10.70 -2.24 -3.66
CA TRP A 57 10.20 -2.11 -5.03
C TRP A 57 11.09 -2.75 -6.10
N ASP A 58 11.96 -3.68 -5.73
CA ASP A 58 12.91 -4.31 -6.65
C ASP A 58 12.34 -5.48 -7.48
N GLY A 59 11.07 -5.84 -7.23
CA GLY A 59 10.36 -6.90 -7.94
C GLY A 59 10.55 -8.31 -7.34
N TYR A 60 11.11 -8.42 -6.12
CA TYR A 60 11.33 -9.68 -5.43
C TYR A 60 10.68 -9.67 -4.05
N TRP A 61 9.66 -10.46 -3.81
CA TRP A 61 8.91 -10.46 -2.54
C TRP A 61 8.73 -11.84 -1.89
N SER A 62 8.99 -12.94 -2.61
CA SER A 62 8.80 -14.30 -2.08
C SER A 62 9.87 -14.71 -1.07
N ASN A 63 10.99 -13.98 -1.01
CA ASN A 63 12.11 -14.30 -0.13
C ASN A 63 12.02 -13.45 1.15
N GLN A 64 11.98 -14.11 2.31
CA GLN A 64 11.94 -13.43 3.62
C GLN A 64 13.17 -12.52 3.91
N TRP A 65 14.24 -12.64 3.15
CA TRP A 65 15.44 -11.80 3.28
C TRP A 65 15.48 -10.63 2.30
N ASN A 66 14.44 -10.48 1.49
CA ASN A 66 14.27 -9.35 0.57
C ASN A 66 13.12 -8.46 1.01
N CYS A 67 13.41 -7.40 1.74
CA CYS A 67 12.42 -6.48 2.28
C CYS A 67 13.09 -5.21 2.79
N GLY A 68 12.33 -4.13 2.95
CA GLY A 68 12.72 -3.00 3.77
C GLY A 68 12.44 -3.29 5.24
N HIS A 69 13.32 -2.88 6.15
CA HIS A 69 13.22 -3.20 7.57
C HIS A 69 13.63 -1.99 8.42
N THR A 70 12.78 -1.55 9.36
CA THR A 70 13.09 -0.47 10.31
C THR A 70 13.81 -0.98 11.55
N ASN A 71 14.28 -0.07 12.39
CA ASN A 71 14.63 -0.38 13.78
C ASN A 71 13.39 -0.74 14.60
N PHE A 72 13.61 -1.36 15.77
CA PHE A 72 12.57 -1.64 16.76
C PHE A 72 12.28 -0.38 17.57
N LEU A 73 11.33 0.42 17.10
CA LEU A 73 10.86 1.66 17.70
C LEU A 73 9.33 1.64 17.80
N PRO A 74 8.73 2.43 18.69
CA PRO A 74 7.27 2.53 18.76
C PRO A 74 6.64 2.97 17.43
N LEU A 75 5.55 2.33 17.03
CA LEU A 75 4.73 2.78 15.91
C LEU A 75 4.02 4.12 16.26
N PRO A 76 3.63 4.94 15.27
CA PRO A 76 3.66 4.68 13.83
C PRO A 76 5.04 4.89 13.21
N HIS A 77 5.36 4.09 12.17
CA HIS A 77 6.53 4.29 11.32
C HIS A 77 6.11 4.83 9.96
N GLN A 78 6.91 5.72 9.40
CA GLN A 78 6.63 6.36 8.12
C GLN A 78 7.74 6.08 7.10
N LEU A 79 7.33 5.98 5.85
CA LEU A 79 8.19 5.89 4.68
C LEU A 79 7.66 6.83 3.62
N THR A 80 8.51 7.71 3.09
CA THR A 80 8.17 8.53 1.93
C THR A 80 8.91 8.06 0.69
N LEU A 81 8.15 7.82 -0.39
CA LEU A 81 8.63 7.42 -1.71
C LEU A 81 8.37 8.54 -2.72
N ASP A 82 9.36 8.86 -3.56
CA ASP A 82 9.17 9.55 -4.83
C ASP A 82 8.94 8.49 -5.91
N LEU A 83 7.77 8.48 -6.55
CA LEU A 83 7.48 7.60 -7.68
C LEU A 83 8.14 8.08 -8.99
N GLY A 84 8.80 9.26 -8.97
CA GLY A 84 9.48 9.86 -10.10
C GLY A 84 8.57 10.34 -11.22
N GLN A 85 7.30 9.95 -11.20
CA GLN A 85 6.28 10.29 -12.18
C GLN A 85 5.01 10.74 -11.46
N THR A 86 4.28 11.69 -12.04
CA THR A 86 2.99 12.14 -11.51
C THR A 86 1.85 11.34 -12.15
N ALA A 87 0.94 10.84 -11.32
CA ALA A 87 -0.21 10.07 -11.78
C ALA A 87 -1.46 10.32 -10.91
N LYS A 88 -2.63 10.04 -11.45
CA LYS A 88 -3.83 9.77 -10.66
C LYS A 88 -3.80 8.29 -10.30
N LEU A 89 -3.49 7.98 -9.05
CA LEU A 89 -3.33 6.61 -8.60
C LEU A 89 -4.69 5.94 -8.40
N ASN A 90 -4.87 4.74 -8.96
CA ASN A 90 -6.11 3.99 -8.87
C ASN A 90 -6.06 2.94 -7.75
N ARG A 91 -4.94 2.23 -7.66
CA ARG A 91 -4.75 1.12 -6.73
C ARG A 91 -3.28 0.87 -6.46
N PHE A 92 -3.01 0.06 -5.45
CA PHE A 92 -1.67 -0.43 -5.16
C PHE A 92 -1.72 -1.87 -4.64
N LYS A 93 -0.58 -2.54 -4.67
CA LYS A 93 -0.37 -3.81 -3.99
C LYS A 93 0.67 -3.68 -2.90
N LEU A 94 0.38 -4.32 -1.78
CA LEU A 94 1.32 -4.58 -0.71
C LEU A 94 1.64 -6.08 -0.70
N TYR A 95 2.93 -6.39 -0.66
CA TYR A 95 3.42 -7.75 -0.43
C TYR A 95 4.03 -7.79 0.96
N GLN A 96 3.50 -8.65 1.80
CA GLN A 96 4.05 -8.90 3.13
C GLN A 96 5.44 -9.52 3.01
N ARG A 97 6.30 -9.34 4.01
CA ARG A 97 7.53 -10.13 4.09
C ARG A 97 7.18 -11.61 4.10
N GLY A 98 7.69 -12.35 3.14
CA GLY A 98 7.33 -13.73 2.90
C GLY A 98 8.02 -14.74 3.81
N GLY A 99 7.93 -16.00 3.42
CA GLY A 99 8.54 -17.12 4.12
C GLY A 99 7.99 -17.32 5.53
N SER A 100 8.87 -17.69 6.47
CA SER A 100 8.48 -17.92 7.87
C SER A 100 8.06 -16.66 8.62
N GLU A 101 8.25 -15.47 8.02
CA GLU A 101 7.93 -14.19 8.63
C GLU A 101 6.57 -13.61 8.19
N LEU A 102 5.85 -14.33 7.33
CA LEU A 102 4.56 -13.90 6.81
C LEU A 102 3.54 -13.69 7.93
N TYR A 103 2.81 -12.55 7.90
CA TYR A 103 1.83 -12.11 8.91
C TYR A 103 2.37 -12.09 10.34
N LYS A 104 3.64 -11.75 10.50
CA LYS A 104 4.29 -11.49 11.79
C LYS A 104 5.50 -10.56 11.58
N HIS A 105 6.29 -10.36 12.60
CA HIS A 105 7.56 -9.65 12.57
C HIS A 105 7.50 -8.28 11.86
N GLY A 106 6.50 -7.46 12.23
CA GLY A 106 6.42 -6.08 11.75
C GLY A 106 5.78 -5.90 10.38
N ASN A 107 5.28 -6.97 9.75
CA ASN A 107 4.46 -6.81 8.55
C ASN A 107 3.27 -5.88 8.85
N PRO A 108 2.97 -4.88 7.98
CA PRO A 108 1.87 -3.97 8.19
C PRO A 108 0.53 -4.69 8.27
N LYS A 109 -0.27 -4.34 9.29
CA LYS A 109 -1.64 -4.82 9.43
C LYS A 109 -2.64 -3.70 9.19
N ILE A 110 -2.51 -2.56 9.90
CA ILE A 110 -3.29 -1.35 9.65
C ILE A 110 -2.30 -0.26 9.28
N PHE A 111 -2.53 0.36 8.15
CA PHE A 111 -1.65 1.40 7.65
C PHE A 111 -2.42 2.45 6.84
N GLU A 112 -1.85 3.63 6.74
CA GLU A 112 -2.42 4.76 6.02
C GLU A 112 -1.53 5.12 4.84
N ILE A 113 -2.16 5.58 3.77
CA ILE A 113 -1.47 6.15 2.61
C ILE A 113 -1.84 7.61 2.47
N TYR A 114 -0.82 8.42 2.26
CA TYR A 114 -0.93 9.84 1.92
C TYR A 114 -0.19 10.11 0.62
N GLY A 115 -0.62 11.13 -0.12
CA GLY A 115 -0.03 11.47 -1.39
C GLY A 115 0.13 12.97 -1.63
N ARG A 116 1.07 13.36 -2.51
CA ARG A 116 1.26 14.74 -2.98
C ARG A 116 1.84 14.77 -4.40
N ALA A 117 1.54 15.84 -5.13
CA ALA A 117 2.18 16.08 -6.43
C ALA A 117 3.60 16.66 -6.29
N ASN A 118 3.87 17.44 -5.23
CA ASN A 118 5.17 18.06 -4.93
C ASN A 118 5.35 18.22 -3.42
N LEU A 119 6.56 18.54 -2.97
CA LEU A 119 6.90 18.72 -1.56
C LEU A 119 6.97 20.18 -1.12
N GLU A 120 6.62 21.13 -1.98
CA GLU A 120 6.65 22.54 -1.67
C GLU A 120 5.60 22.91 -0.61
N GLY A 121 5.97 23.81 0.30
CA GLY A 121 5.07 24.34 1.31
C GLY A 121 4.59 23.35 2.36
N LEU A 122 5.28 22.20 2.53
CA LEU A 122 4.98 21.29 3.62
C LEU A 122 5.21 21.97 4.98
N PRO A 123 4.31 21.76 5.95
CA PRO A 123 4.52 22.20 7.32
C PRO A 123 5.72 21.46 7.95
N ILE A 124 6.23 22.01 9.05
CA ILE A 124 7.18 21.30 9.90
C ILE A 124 6.53 19.99 10.36
N TYR A 125 7.31 18.91 10.33
CA TYR A 125 6.84 17.59 10.77
C TYR A 125 6.29 17.64 12.21
N ASP A 126 5.11 17.07 12.39
CA ASP A 126 4.46 16.84 13.69
C ASP A 126 4.23 15.33 13.86
N PRO A 127 4.88 14.66 14.83
CA PRO A 127 4.71 13.22 15.05
C PRO A 127 3.29 12.83 15.44
N GLY A 128 2.47 13.78 15.94
CA GLY A 128 1.05 13.58 16.22
C GLY A 128 0.15 13.70 14.98
N GLN A 129 0.67 14.18 13.87
CA GLN A 129 -0.05 14.38 12.61
C GLN A 129 0.83 13.99 11.41
N PRO A 130 1.08 12.69 11.22
CA PRO A 130 1.97 12.20 10.15
C PRO A 130 1.48 12.57 8.74
N GLY A 131 0.17 12.80 8.58
CA GLY A 131 -0.44 13.27 7.35
C GLY A 131 -0.47 14.80 7.18
N GLY A 132 0.13 15.59 8.07
CA GLY A 132 0.09 17.05 8.02
C GLY A 132 0.57 17.62 6.70
N GLY A 133 -0.30 18.37 6.00
CA GLY A 133 -0.02 18.93 4.67
C GLY A 133 -0.06 17.92 3.51
N TRP A 134 -0.36 16.66 3.76
CA TRP A 134 -0.53 15.61 2.78
C TRP A 134 -2.01 15.35 2.48
N ILE A 135 -2.29 14.87 1.28
CA ILE A 135 -3.63 14.38 0.90
C ILE A 135 -3.79 12.99 1.48
N TYR A 136 -4.78 12.81 2.33
CA TYR A 136 -5.14 11.49 2.86
C TYR A 136 -5.78 10.64 1.74
N MET A 137 -5.21 9.48 1.46
CA MET A 137 -5.66 8.58 0.41
C MET A 137 -6.37 7.33 0.93
N GLY A 138 -6.31 7.07 2.21
CA GLY A 138 -7.06 6.00 2.86
C GLY A 138 -6.31 5.30 3.99
N THR A 139 -7.08 4.63 4.85
CA THR A 139 -6.61 3.63 5.81
C THR A 139 -6.95 2.25 5.27
N PHE A 140 -5.97 1.36 5.32
CA PHE A 140 -6.07 0.01 4.79
C PHE A 140 -5.76 -1.01 5.87
N GLU A 141 -6.44 -2.14 5.80
CA GLU A 141 -6.20 -3.28 6.70
C GLU A 141 -5.82 -4.50 5.87
N SER A 142 -4.66 -5.09 6.20
CA SER A 142 -4.18 -6.31 5.58
C SER A 142 -5.02 -7.50 6.05
N PHE A 143 -5.37 -8.35 5.11
CA PHE A 143 -6.21 -9.52 5.30
C PHE A 143 -5.38 -10.81 5.29
N LYS A 144 -5.64 -11.68 6.25
CA LYS A 144 -5.07 -13.02 6.30
C LYS A 144 -6.13 -14.06 5.97
N PRO A 145 -6.06 -14.76 4.81
CA PRO A 145 -7.10 -15.66 4.33
C PRO A 145 -7.51 -16.74 5.34
N SER A 146 -6.52 -17.38 5.98
CA SER A 146 -6.81 -18.45 6.94
C SER A 146 -7.49 -17.99 8.24
N GLY A 147 -7.39 -16.70 8.59
CA GLY A 147 -7.83 -16.17 9.89
C GLY A 147 -7.08 -16.75 11.09
N LEU A 148 -6.05 -17.55 10.90
CA LEU A 148 -5.26 -18.14 11.98
C LEU A 148 -4.38 -17.09 12.66
N PRO A 149 -3.98 -17.31 13.93
CA PRO A 149 -3.08 -16.41 14.64
C PRO A 149 -1.78 -16.12 13.87
N PRO A 150 -1.12 -14.96 14.11
CA PRO A 150 0.17 -14.65 13.55
C PRO A 150 1.20 -15.77 13.74
N GLY A 151 1.97 -16.09 12.70
CA GLY A 151 2.95 -17.17 12.72
C GLY A 151 2.41 -18.57 12.41
N SER A 152 1.09 -18.73 12.27
CA SER A 152 0.45 -19.98 11.82
C SER A 152 -0.13 -19.76 10.43
N ASN A 153 0.58 -20.16 9.39
CA ASN A 153 0.20 -19.91 8.00
C ASN A 153 -0.21 -21.19 7.29
N THR A 154 -1.18 -21.07 6.39
CA THR A 154 -1.62 -22.12 5.47
C THR A 154 -1.02 -21.90 4.08
N GLN A 155 -1.20 -22.87 3.19
CA GLN A 155 -0.82 -22.71 1.79
C GLN A 155 -1.56 -21.54 1.12
N GLU A 156 -2.84 -21.34 1.46
CA GLU A 156 -3.66 -20.21 0.97
C GLU A 156 -3.08 -18.85 1.38
N ASP A 157 -2.55 -18.73 2.61
CA ASP A 157 -1.90 -17.49 3.08
C ASP A 157 -0.65 -17.16 2.24
N TYR A 158 0.15 -18.18 1.90
CA TYR A 158 1.33 -17.99 1.04
C TYR A 158 0.95 -17.65 -0.40
N GLU A 159 -0.06 -18.30 -0.97
CA GLU A 159 -0.55 -18.01 -2.32
C GLU A 159 -1.13 -16.58 -2.41
N PHE A 160 -1.84 -16.14 -1.36
CA PHE A 160 -2.37 -14.77 -1.29
C PHE A 160 -1.23 -13.75 -1.22
N GLN A 161 -0.21 -13.99 -0.40
CA GLN A 161 0.98 -13.14 -0.31
C GLN A 161 1.74 -13.10 -1.64
N ASP A 162 1.92 -14.24 -2.33
CA ASP A 162 2.64 -14.31 -3.60
C ASP A 162 1.92 -13.52 -4.71
N ASN A 163 0.59 -13.42 -4.66
CA ASN A 163 -0.20 -12.58 -5.56
C ASN A 163 -0.17 -11.09 -5.20
N GLY A 164 0.23 -10.75 -3.98
CA GLY A 164 0.17 -9.41 -3.41
C GLY A 164 -1.26 -8.97 -3.09
N GLU A 165 -1.43 -8.34 -1.96
CA GLU A 165 -2.71 -7.83 -1.50
C GLU A 165 -3.07 -6.55 -2.24
N ASP A 166 -4.22 -6.54 -2.93
CA ASP A 166 -4.65 -5.46 -3.82
C ASP A 166 -5.60 -4.51 -3.09
N PHE A 167 -5.25 -3.22 -3.08
CA PHE A 167 -6.02 -2.15 -2.45
C PHE A 167 -6.39 -1.10 -3.49
N VAL A 168 -7.64 -0.66 -3.47
CA VAL A 168 -8.17 0.35 -4.37
C VAL A 168 -8.39 1.65 -3.61
N PHE A 169 -7.91 2.75 -4.15
CA PHE A 169 -8.17 4.07 -3.59
C PHE A 169 -9.61 4.50 -3.83
N ASP A 170 -10.19 5.22 -2.88
CA ASP A 170 -11.52 5.79 -3.03
C ASP A 170 -11.58 6.78 -4.19
N PHE A 171 -12.80 7.05 -4.69
CA PHE A 171 -13.02 7.93 -5.83
C PHE A 171 -12.39 9.30 -5.64
N ASP A 172 -12.55 9.91 -4.46
CA ASP A 172 -12.02 11.25 -4.19
C ASP A 172 -10.47 11.25 -4.17
N ALA A 173 -9.86 10.25 -3.56
CA ALA A 173 -8.40 10.08 -3.54
C ALA A 173 -7.81 9.99 -4.95
N ARG A 174 -8.49 9.26 -5.85
CA ARG A 174 -8.09 9.10 -7.26
C ARG A 174 -8.18 10.36 -8.12
N GLN A 175 -8.78 11.45 -7.61
CA GLN A 175 -8.86 12.72 -8.36
C GLN A 175 -7.58 13.56 -8.26
N HIS A 176 -6.71 13.24 -7.32
CA HIS A 176 -5.50 14.02 -7.04
C HIS A 176 -4.32 13.57 -7.88
N ASP A 177 -3.50 14.54 -8.29
CA ASP A 177 -2.22 14.28 -8.94
C ASP A 177 -1.19 13.93 -7.86
N ILE A 178 -0.60 12.75 -7.94
CA ILE A 178 0.29 12.19 -6.94
C ILE A 178 1.61 11.80 -7.59
N ARG A 179 2.71 12.22 -6.98
CA ARG A 179 4.07 11.78 -7.26
C ARG A 179 4.75 11.19 -6.03
N TYR A 180 4.50 11.81 -4.88
CA TYR A 180 5.07 11.37 -3.60
C TYR A 180 4.03 10.62 -2.81
N ILE A 181 4.41 9.46 -2.31
CA ILE A 181 3.59 8.61 -1.43
C ILE A 181 4.24 8.58 -0.06
N ARG A 182 3.43 8.75 0.98
CA ARG A 182 3.81 8.44 2.36
C ARG A 182 2.97 7.28 2.87
N LEU A 183 3.63 6.18 3.21
CA LEU A 183 3.03 5.07 3.94
C LEU A 183 3.29 5.26 5.44
N VAL A 184 2.24 5.14 6.24
CA VAL A 184 2.32 5.20 7.70
C VAL A 184 1.80 3.87 8.25
N ASN A 185 2.70 3.04 8.79
CA ASN A 185 2.32 1.80 9.46
C ASN A 185 1.85 2.10 10.88
N VAL A 186 0.56 1.90 11.13
CA VAL A 186 -0.10 2.21 12.41
C VAL A 186 -0.11 0.98 13.33
N GLU A 187 -0.35 -0.21 12.77
CA GLU A 187 -0.37 -1.48 13.49
C GLU A 187 0.34 -2.56 12.67
N SER A 188 1.26 -3.27 13.28
CA SER A 188 1.91 -4.43 12.67
C SER A 188 1.24 -5.73 13.10
N TRP A 189 1.28 -6.73 12.24
CA TRP A 189 0.95 -8.09 12.62
C TRP A 189 1.78 -8.53 13.83
N ASN A 190 1.16 -9.21 14.78
CA ASN A 190 1.77 -9.65 16.04
C ASN A 190 2.22 -8.50 16.97
N ASN A 191 1.66 -7.28 16.82
CA ASN A 191 1.92 -6.11 17.67
C ASN A 191 3.42 -5.78 17.88
N GLN A 192 4.23 -5.99 16.84
CA GLN A 192 5.66 -5.71 16.89
C GLN A 192 5.93 -4.24 16.64
N MET A 193 6.85 -3.66 17.41
CA MET A 193 7.34 -2.28 17.26
C MET A 193 8.44 -2.19 16.18
N VAL A 194 8.12 -2.65 14.99
CA VAL A 194 8.99 -2.65 13.81
C VAL A 194 8.09 -2.66 12.57
N THR A 195 8.56 -2.11 11.47
CA THR A 195 7.88 -2.21 10.18
C THR A 195 8.77 -2.93 9.18
N VAL A 196 8.20 -3.91 8.51
CA VAL A 196 8.87 -4.67 7.46
C VAL A 196 7.95 -4.76 6.25
N ILE A 197 8.43 -4.34 5.09
CA ILE A 197 7.68 -4.35 3.84
C ILE A 197 8.41 -5.21 2.82
N GLY A 198 7.75 -6.23 2.29
CA GLY A 198 8.31 -7.06 1.22
C GLY A 198 8.38 -6.31 -0.09
N GLU A 199 7.23 -5.81 -0.57
CA GLU A 199 7.18 -5.10 -1.84
C GLU A 199 5.97 -4.17 -1.91
N LEU A 200 6.10 -3.08 -2.67
CA LEU A 200 5.01 -2.16 -3.06
C LEU A 200 4.92 -2.05 -4.58
N SER A 201 3.73 -1.90 -5.08
CA SER A 201 3.46 -1.63 -6.50
C SER A 201 2.26 -0.69 -6.63
N PHE A 202 2.32 0.29 -7.50
CA PHE A 202 1.24 1.25 -7.73
C PHE A 202 0.81 1.25 -9.19
N TRP A 203 -0.47 1.55 -9.42
CA TRP A 203 -1.08 1.71 -10.75
C TRP A 203 -1.92 2.98 -10.80
N GLY A 204 -1.94 3.61 -11.95
CA GLY A 204 -2.70 4.82 -12.17
C GLY A 204 -2.66 5.32 -13.60
N THR A 205 -3.21 6.51 -13.80
CA THR A 205 -3.17 7.23 -15.08
C THR A 205 -2.09 8.29 -15.00
N LEU A 206 -1.06 8.19 -15.82
CA LEU A 206 0.04 9.17 -15.86
C LEU A 206 -0.47 10.55 -16.27
N ILE A 207 0.08 11.58 -15.64
CA ILE A 207 -0.15 12.99 -15.97
C ILE A 207 1.09 13.50 -16.71
N ASN A 208 0.88 13.93 -17.96
CA ASN A 208 1.92 14.46 -18.84
C ASN A 208 2.11 15.97 -18.63
#